data_a9483586482136758568d9923997bbcf
#
_entry.id   a9483586482136758568d9923997bbcf
#
_cell.length_a   1.000
_cell.length_b   1.000
_cell.length_c   1.000
_cell.angle_alpha   90.00
_cell.angle_beta   90.00
_cell.angle_gamma   90.00
#
_symmetry.space_group_name_H-M   'P 1'
#
loop_
_entity.id
_entity.type
_entity.pdbx_description
1 polymer ?
#
loop_
_entity_poly.entity_id
_entity_poly.type
_entity_poly.pdbx_seq_one_letter_code
_entity_poly.pdbx_strand_id
1 'polypeptide(L)'
;MLAKRIIPCLDVTGGRVVKGVNFVELRDAGDPVEIAARYNDQGADELTFLDITATSDGRDLILHIIEAVASQVFIPLTVGGGVRTVDDVRRLLNAGADKVSFNSAAVANPQVIRDASAKYGAQCIVVAIDAKRRHGDDLAARGPGWDVYTHGGRKNVGLDAVAWARQMAEHGAGEILLTSMDRDGTKIGFDLELTRAVSDAVDVPVIASGGVGALEHLSEGIRIGGADAVLAASIFHYGEFTVGQAKALLARDGIPVRL
;
A
#
# COMPACT_ATOMS: atom_id res chain seq x y z
N MET A 1 -7.45 -22.15 3.94
CA MET A 1 -7.39 -20.86 3.20
C MET A 1 -6.77 -19.84 4.16
N LEU A 2 -5.82 -19.02 3.70
CA LEU A 2 -5.22 -17.98 4.54
C LEU A 2 -6.24 -16.88 4.84
N ALA A 3 -6.19 -16.31 6.05
CA ALA A 3 -7.03 -15.18 6.42
C ALA A 3 -6.65 -13.96 5.59
N LYS A 4 -7.66 -13.25 5.10
CA LYS A 4 -7.48 -11.98 4.39
C LYS A 4 -7.22 -10.85 5.38
N ARG A 5 -6.40 -9.85 4.99
CA ARG A 5 -5.92 -8.78 5.87
C ARG A 5 -6.63 -7.47 5.58
N ILE A 6 -6.94 -6.73 6.64
CA ILE A 6 -7.38 -5.33 6.58
C ILE A 6 -6.22 -4.46 7.07
N ILE A 7 -5.75 -3.55 6.22
CA ILE A 7 -4.55 -2.74 6.43
C ILE A 7 -4.93 -1.25 6.42
N PRO A 8 -5.05 -0.59 7.56
CA PRO A 8 -5.11 0.87 7.59
C PRO A 8 -3.82 1.50 7.06
N CYS A 9 -3.96 2.56 6.24
CA CYS A 9 -2.82 3.30 5.69
C CYS A 9 -2.76 4.69 6.32
N LEU A 10 -1.58 5.10 6.77
CA LEU A 10 -1.29 6.41 7.32
C LEU A 10 -0.33 7.14 6.38
N ASP A 11 -0.84 8.15 5.67
CA ASP A 11 -0.01 9.10 4.93
C ASP A 11 0.61 10.08 5.93
N VAL A 12 1.94 10.16 5.99
CA VAL A 12 2.66 10.97 6.97
C VAL A 12 3.44 12.08 6.27
N THR A 13 3.35 13.28 6.81
CA THR A 13 4.18 14.44 6.40
C THR A 13 4.50 15.31 7.60
N GLY A 14 5.75 15.79 7.70
CA GLY A 14 6.17 16.66 8.80
C GLY A 14 5.88 16.10 10.20
N GLY A 15 5.89 14.78 10.36
CA GLY A 15 5.61 14.12 11.64
C GLY A 15 4.13 13.95 11.99
N ARG A 16 3.20 14.28 11.08
CA ARG A 16 1.75 14.19 11.29
C ARG A 16 1.11 13.28 10.28
N VAL A 17 0.06 12.57 10.72
CA VAL A 17 -0.80 11.85 9.78
C VAL A 17 -1.67 12.86 9.05
N VAL A 18 -1.72 12.74 7.73
CA VAL A 18 -2.53 13.62 6.88
C VAL A 18 -3.39 12.80 5.94
N LYS A 19 -4.46 13.41 5.44
CA LYS A 19 -5.28 12.84 4.38
C LYS A 19 -5.73 13.93 3.41
N GLY A 20 -5.61 13.63 2.12
CA GLY A 20 -6.09 14.47 1.03
C GLY A 20 -6.69 13.62 -0.08
N VAL A 21 -7.27 14.27 -1.08
CA VAL A 21 -7.70 13.63 -2.33
C VAL A 21 -6.57 13.80 -3.35
N ASN A 22 -6.10 12.72 -3.96
CA ASN A 22 -4.98 12.74 -4.92
C ASN A 22 -3.73 13.49 -4.40
N PHE A 23 -3.43 13.37 -3.10
CA PHE A 23 -2.30 14.04 -2.41
C PHE A 23 -2.36 15.58 -2.43
N VAL A 24 -3.53 16.17 -2.66
CA VAL A 24 -3.78 17.62 -2.56
C VAL A 24 -4.78 17.92 -1.45
N GLU A 25 -4.79 19.17 -0.96
CA GLU A 25 -5.65 19.63 0.15
C GLU A 25 -5.51 18.76 1.41
N LEU A 26 -4.25 18.50 1.81
CA LEU A 26 -3.94 17.67 2.97
C LEU A 26 -4.54 18.26 4.24
N ARG A 27 -5.30 17.46 4.97
CA ARG A 27 -5.84 17.77 6.30
C ARG A 27 -5.12 16.94 7.34
N ASP A 28 -4.75 17.56 8.45
CA ASP A 28 -4.17 16.87 9.61
C ASP A 28 -5.21 15.89 10.20
N ALA A 29 -4.81 14.64 10.34
CA ALA A 29 -5.63 13.57 10.93
C ALA A 29 -5.17 13.17 12.34
N GLY A 30 -4.01 13.69 12.81
CA GLY A 30 -3.57 13.49 14.18
C GLY A 30 -2.13 12.97 14.34
N ASP A 31 -1.82 12.54 15.56
CA ASP A 31 -0.54 11.94 15.90
C ASP A 31 -0.43 10.51 15.37
N PRO A 32 0.65 10.15 14.66
CA PRO A 32 0.81 8.82 14.08
C PRO A 32 0.87 7.69 15.11
N VAL A 33 1.42 7.92 16.30
CA VAL A 33 1.53 6.89 17.34
C VAL A 33 0.16 6.60 17.95
N GLU A 34 -0.62 7.64 18.28
CA GLU A 34 -1.98 7.50 18.82
C GLU A 34 -2.91 6.81 17.81
N ILE A 35 -2.80 7.16 16.53
CA ILE A 35 -3.62 6.56 15.48
C ILE A 35 -3.24 5.09 15.27
N ALA A 36 -1.95 4.77 15.26
CA ALA A 36 -1.46 3.41 15.12
C ALA A 36 -1.91 2.51 16.28
N ALA A 37 -1.78 2.99 17.53
CA ALA A 37 -2.26 2.28 18.72
C ALA A 37 -3.77 2.02 18.64
N ARG A 38 -4.56 3.01 18.23
CA ARG A 38 -6.01 2.85 18.03
C ARG A 38 -6.34 1.76 17.00
N TYR A 39 -5.62 1.66 15.89
CA TYR A 39 -5.85 0.61 14.90
C TYR A 39 -5.42 -0.77 15.39
N ASN A 40 -4.32 -0.85 16.14
CA ASN A 40 -3.92 -2.07 16.82
C ASN A 40 -5.05 -2.56 17.75
N ASP A 41 -5.61 -1.69 18.59
CA ASP A 41 -6.69 -2.01 19.51
C ASP A 41 -8.00 -2.39 18.80
N GLN A 42 -8.25 -1.85 17.61
CA GLN A 42 -9.38 -2.22 16.74
C GLN A 42 -9.18 -3.55 16.02
N GLY A 43 -8.02 -4.19 16.17
CA GLY A 43 -7.69 -5.48 15.57
C GLY A 43 -7.31 -5.40 14.10
N ALA A 44 -6.65 -4.33 13.65
CA ALA A 44 -6.05 -4.30 12.32
C ALA A 44 -5.06 -5.45 12.16
N ASP A 45 -4.95 -5.99 10.95
CA ASP A 45 -4.04 -7.11 10.69
C ASP A 45 -2.61 -6.66 10.43
N GLU A 46 -2.43 -5.42 9.99
CA GLU A 46 -1.18 -4.79 9.61
C GLU A 46 -1.39 -3.28 9.52
N LEU A 47 -0.34 -2.49 9.60
CA LEU A 47 -0.35 -1.04 9.33
C LEU A 47 0.59 -0.70 8.19
N THR A 48 0.23 0.31 7.41
CA THR A 48 1.12 0.88 6.39
C THR A 48 1.32 2.36 6.67
N PHE A 49 2.59 2.79 6.74
CA PHE A 49 3.03 4.17 6.80
C PHE A 49 3.64 4.58 5.47
N LEU A 50 3.14 5.66 4.87
CA LEU A 50 3.68 6.24 3.65
C LEU A 50 4.16 7.66 3.93
N ASP A 51 5.49 7.87 3.91
CA ASP A 51 6.06 9.22 3.92
C ASP A 51 5.87 9.85 2.54
N ILE A 52 4.90 10.75 2.44
CA ILE A 52 4.54 11.40 1.17
C ILE A 52 5.41 12.63 0.84
N THR A 53 6.29 13.04 1.76
CA THR A 53 7.17 14.22 1.60
C THR A 53 8.65 13.89 1.64
N ALA A 54 9.02 12.61 1.54
CA ALA A 54 10.38 12.10 1.73
C ALA A 54 11.48 12.97 1.10
N THR A 55 11.87 14.04 1.80
CA THR A 55 13.06 14.85 1.54
C THR A 55 14.23 14.31 2.36
N SER A 56 15.46 14.74 2.04
CA SER A 56 16.65 14.35 2.82
C SER A 56 16.52 14.66 4.31
N ASP A 57 15.91 15.79 4.64
CA ASP A 57 15.82 16.31 6.01
C ASP A 57 14.68 15.67 6.83
N GLY A 58 13.69 15.07 6.14
CA GLY A 58 12.58 14.35 6.79
C GLY A 58 12.88 12.91 7.20
N ARG A 59 14.01 12.34 6.74
CA ARG A 59 14.30 10.91 6.96
C ARG A 59 14.54 10.54 8.42
N ASP A 60 15.21 11.38 9.19
CA ASP A 60 15.47 11.10 10.60
C ASP A 60 14.18 11.23 11.42
N LEU A 61 13.29 12.15 11.04
CA LEU A 61 11.99 12.31 11.68
C LEU A 61 11.11 11.06 11.51
N ILE A 62 11.06 10.47 10.31
CA ILE A 62 10.26 9.25 10.08
C ILE A 62 10.80 8.06 10.86
N LEU A 63 12.13 7.93 11.03
CA LEU A 63 12.72 6.86 11.83
C LEU A 63 12.28 6.94 13.30
N HIS A 64 12.29 8.12 13.90
CA HIS A 64 11.81 8.31 15.28
C HIS A 64 10.32 7.99 15.43
N ILE A 65 9.51 8.33 14.43
CA ILE A 65 8.08 7.97 14.44
C ILE A 65 7.92 6.45 14.37
N ILE A 66 8.68 5.77 13.51
CA ILE A 66 8.63 4.31 13.38
C ILE A 66 9.04 3.65 14.70
N GLU A 67 10.12 4.10 15.34
CA GLU A 67 10.56 3.61 16.65
C GLU A 67 9.47 3.79 17.71
N ALA A 68 8.83 4.97 17.77
CA ALA A 68 7.76 5.26 18.70
C ALA A 68 6.52 4.39 18.45
N VAL A 69 6.11 4.20 17.19
CA VAL A 69 4.99 3.33 16.81
C VAL A 69 5.31 1.87 17.12
N ALA A 70 6.48 1.37 16.72
CA ALA A 70 6.89 0.00 16.96
C ALA A 70 6.96 -0.38 18.45
N SER A 71 7.16 0.62 19.33
CA SER A 71 7.11 0.40 20.78
C SER A 71 5.69 0.24 21.35
N GLN A 72 4.66 0.62 20.61
CA GLN A 72 3.26 0.66 21.06
C GLN A 72 2.36 -0.34 20.30
N VAL A 73 2.79 -0.81 19.13
CA VAL A 73 1.99 -1.59 18.19
C VAL A 73 2.61 -2.96 17.99
N PHE A 74 1.77 -4.01 18.00
CA PHE A 74 2.21 -5.41 17.94
C PHE A 74 1.73 -6.14 16.69
N ILE A 75 1.22 -5.41 15.71
CA ILE A 75 0.89 -5.91 14.37
C ILE A 75 1.96 -5.46 13.37
N PRO A 76 2.18 -6.20 12.26
CA PRO A 76 3.20 -5.87 11.29
C PRO A 76 3.10 -4.44 10.76
N LEU A 77 4.22 -3.77 10.66
CA LEU A 77 4.36 -2.39 10.19
C LEU A 77 5.10 -2.36 8.85
N THR A 78 4.40 -1.95 7.80
CA THR A 78 4.99 -1.65 6.49
C THR A 78 5.31 -0.17 6.37
N VAL A 79 6.53 0.18 5.99
CA VAL A 79 6.96 1.57 5.80
C VAL A 79 7.36 1.82 4.36
N GLY A 80 6.80 2.86 3.75
CA GLY A 80 7.11 3.31 2.40
C GLY A 80 7.33 4.82 2.32
N GLY A 81 7.70 5.29 1.13
CA GLY A 81 8.06 6.68 0.90
C GLY A 81 9.56 6.92 0.97
N GLY A 82 10.13 7.45 -0.11
CA GLY A 82 11.55 7.82 -0.19
C GLY A 82 12.57 6.70 -0.10
N VAL A 83 12.18 5.44 -0.05
CA VAL A 83 13.08 4.28 -0.01
C VAL A 83 13.77 4.11 -1.36
N ARG A 84 15.10 4.07 -1.38
CA ARG A 84 15.90 4.04 -2.62
C ARG A 84 16.97 2.97 -2.65
N THR A 85 17.50 2.58 -1.50
CA THR A 85 18.68 1.72 -1.39
C THR A 85 18.46 0.58 -0.41
N VAL A 86 19.28 -0.45 -0.51
CA VAL A 86 19.33 -1.56 0.47
C VAL A 86 19.72 -1.06 1.88
N ASP A 87 20.44 0.04 1.98
CA ASP A 87 20.78 0.65 3.27
C ASP A 87 19.58 1.35 3.92
N ASP A 88 18.68 1.97 3.11
CA ASP A 88 17.42 2.51 3.62
C ASP A 88 16.56 1.38 4.22
N VAL A 89 16.52 0.21 3.59
CA VAL A 89 15.82 -0.98 4.15
C VAL A 89 16.37 -1.33 5.53
N ARG A 90 17.70 -1.41 5.67
CA ARG A 90 18.33 -1.70 6.95
C ARG A 90 17.93 -0.70 8.03
N ARG A 91 17.95 0.60 7.71
CA ARG A 91 17.61 1.67 8.67
C ARG A 91 16.14 1.55 9.13
N LEU A 92 15.21 1.30 8.20
CA LEU A 92 13.80 1.15 8.52
C LEU A 92 13.50 -0.10 9.34
N LEU A 93 14.08 -1.25 8.97
CA LEU A 93 13.95 -2.50 9.74
C LEU A 93 14.54 -2.35 11.16
N ASN A 94 15.70 -1.68 11.30
CA ASN A 94 16.30 -1.42 12.61
C ASN A 94 15.46 -0.46 13.48
N ALA A 95 14.69 0.45 12.87
CA ALA A 95 13.76 1.33 13.56
C ALA A 95 12.46 0.62 13.99
N GLY A 96 12.23 -0.62 13.55
CA GLY A 96 11.09 -1.44 13.96
C GLY A 96 10.05 -1.69 12.86
N ALA A 97 10.32 -1.33 11.61
CA ALA A 97 9.48 -1.77 10.49
C ALA A 97 9.65 -3.28 10.25
N ASP A 98 8.57 -3.98 9.94
CA ASP A 98 8.59 -5.39 9.52
C ASP A 98 8.77 -5.53 8.01
N LYS A 99 8.23 -4.56 7.25
CA LYS A 99 8.29 -4.53 5.80
C LYS A 99 8.64 -3.13 5.30
N VAL A 100 9.28 -3.10 4.13
CA VAL A 100 9.68 -1.86 3.47
C VAL A 100 9.13 -1.83 2.05
N SER A 101 8.50 -0.72 1.68
CA SER A 101 7.84 -0.56 0.39
C SER A 101 8.65 0.32 -0.56
N PHE A 102 8.95 -0.22 -1.74
CA PHE A 102 9.58 0.48 -2.86
C PHE A 102 8.54 0.87 -3.91
N ASN A 103 8.68 2.06 -4.49
CA ASN A 103 7.88 2.52 -5.62
C ASN A 103 8.82 3.05 -6.73
N SER A 104 8.98 4.35 -6.87
CA SER A 104 9.77 4.99 -7.96
C SER A 104 11.20 4.49 -8.05
N ALA A 105 11.82 4.11 -6.94
CA ALA A 105 13.18 3.59 -6.91
C ALA A 105 13.29 2.21 -7.58
N ALA A 106 12.28 1.36 -7.44
CA ALA A 106 12.22 0.07 -8.14
C ALA A 106 12.14 0.28 -9.67
N VAL A 107 11.39 1.27 -10.13
CA VAL A 107 11.30 1.63 -11.56
C VAL A 107 12.65 2.16 -12.07
N ALA A 108 13.33 2.99 -11.29
CA ALA A 108 14.64 3.55 -11.67
C ALA A 108 15.76 2.49 -11.67
N ASN A 109 15.71 1.53 -10.75
CA ASN A 109 16.69 0.45 -10.62
C ASN A 109 16.02 -0.82 -10.07
N PRO A 110 15.46 -1.70 -10.92
CA PRO A 110 14.82 -2.94 -10.48
C PRO A 110 15.72 -3.89 -9.71
N GLN A 111 17.04 -3.80 -9.90
CA GLN A 111 18.01 -4.64 -9.19
C GLN A 111 17.97 -4.42 -7.67
N VAL A 112 17.55 -3.25 -7.20
CA VAL A 112 17.43 -2.96 -5.75
C VAL A 112 16.47 -3.94 -5.05
N ILE A 113 15.43 -4.42 -5.74
CA ILE A 113 14.48 -5.40 -5.19
C ILE A 113 15.19 -6.74 -4.97
N ARG A 114 15.97 -7.23 -5.95
CA ARG A 114 16.75 -8.46 -5.83
C ARG A 114 17.76 -8.39 -4.69
N ASP A 115 18.51 -7.28 -4.63
CA ASP A 115 19.56 -7.08 -3.62
C ASP A 115 18.94 -7.01 -2.21
N ALA A 116 17.83 -6.29 -2.06
CA ALA A 116 17.12 -6.18 -0.79
C ALA A 116 16.52 -7.53 -0.36
N SER A 117 15.83 -8.22 -1.28
CA SER A 117 15.23 -9.52 -1.03
C SER A 117 16.27 -10.60 -0.70
N ALA A 118 17.39 -10.64 -1.42
CA ALA A 118 18.49 -11.55 -1.13
C ALA A 118 19.10 -11.34 0.25
N LYS A 119 19.12 -10.09 0.73
CA LYS A 119 19.74 -9.72 2.02
C LYS A 119 18.80 -9.87 3.22
N TYR A 120 17.53 -9.52 3.08
CA TYR A 120 16.57 -9.44 4.19
C TYR A 120 15.41 -10.44 4.08
N GLY A 121 15.29 -11.13 2.96
CA GLY A 121 14.19 -12.03 2.66
C GLY A 121 13.03 -11.33 1.93
N ALA A 122 12.36 -12.07 1.05
CA ALA A 122 11.24 -11.55 0.25
C ALA A 122 10.11 -10.98 1.14
N GLN A 123 9.84 -11.62 2.28
CA GLN A 123 8.78 -11.23 3.21
C GLN A 123 8.91 -9.80 3.75
N CYS A 124 10.11 -9.20 3.70
CA CYS A 124 10.35 -7.82 4.12
C CYS A 124 10.16 -6.80 2.99
N ILE A 125 9.98 -7.25 1.75
CA ILE A 125 10.01 -6.37 0.56
C ILE A 125 8.63 -6.29 -0.08
N VAL A 126 8.06 -5.09 -0.05
CA VAL A 126 6.81 -4.75 -0.75
C VAL A 126 7.15 -3.88 -1.95
N VAL A 127 6.55 -4.14 -3.11
CA VAL A 127 6.62 -3.21 -4.25
C VAL A 127 5.27 -2.53 -4.42
N ALA A 128 5.26 -1.20 -4.26
CA ALA A 128 4.10 -0.37 -4.51
C ALA A 128 4.05 0.01 -6.00
N ILE A 129 2.87 -0.16 -6.60
CA ILE A 129 2.60 0.13 -8.01
C ILE A 129 1.41 1.09 -8.08
N ASP A 130 1.67 2.33 -8.51
CA ASP A 130 0.63 3.29 -8.84
C ASP A 130 0.27 3.07 -10.32
N ALA A 131 -0.93 2.56 -10.57
CA ALA A 131 -1.40 2.18 -11.89
C ALA A 131 -2.56 3.07 -12.34
N LYS A 132 -2.54 3.43 -13.62
CA LYS A 132 -3.61 4.22 -14.26
C LYS A 132 -4.00 3.60 -15.59
N ARG A 133 -5.32 3.53 -15.88
CA ARG A 133 -5.86 3.01 -17.13
C ARG A 133 -5.38 3.83 -18.32
N ARG A 134 -5.03 3.15 -19.39
CA ARG A 134 -4.63 3.80 -20.65
C ARG A 134 -5.79 4.53 -21.29
N HIS A 135 -5.54 5.73 -21.79
CA HIS A 135 -6.49 6.56 -22.52
C HIS A 135 -5.81 7.19 -23.73
N GLY A 136 -6.61 7.74 -24.67
CA GLY A 136 -6.12 8.49 -25.81
C GLY A 136 -5.09 7.74 -26.64
N ASP A 137 -3.96 8.39 -26.91
CA ASP A 137 -2.89 7.87 -27.77
C ASP A 137 -2.23 6.60 -27.19
N ASP A 138 -2.10 6.48 -25.86
CA ASP A 138 -1.56 5.29 -25.20
C ASP A 138 -2.47 4.08 -25.40
N LEU A 139 -3.80 4.28 -25.32
CA LEU A 139 -4.77 3.24 -25.60
C LEU A 139 -4.73 2.83 -27.10
N ALA A 140 -4.65 3.81 -28.00
CA ALA A 140 -4.59 3.56 -29.43
C ALA A 140 -3.31 2.79 -29.85
N ALA A 141 -2.18 3.14 -29.22
CA ALA A 141 -0.89 2.53 -29.56
C ALA A 141 -0.64 1.16 -28.94
N ARG A 142 -1.12 0.93 -27.71
CA ARG A 142 -0.77 -0.27 -26.89
C ARG A 142 -1.96 -1.12 -26.48
N GLY A 143 -3.18 -0.71 -26.86
CA GLY A 143 -4.42 -1.40 -26.48
C GLY A 143 -4.80 -1.18 -25.01
N PRO A 144 -5.93 -1.82 -24.55
CA PRO A 144 -6.42 -1.68 -23.19
C PRO A 144 -5.42 -2.24 -22.18
N GLY A 145 -5.38 -1.61 -20.99
CA GLY A 145 -4.49 -1.97 -19.89
C GLY A 145 -4.20 -0.77 -18.99
N TRP A 146 -3.21 -0.92 -18.14
CA TRP A 146 -2.80 0.10 -17.17
C TRP A 146 -1.31 0.35 -17.26
N ASP A 147 -0.94 1.60 -17.09
CA ASP A 147 0.46 2.03 -17.05
C ASP A 147 0.89 2.35 -15.64
N VAL A 148 2.17 2.07 -15.35
CA VAL A 148 2.83 2.43 -14.11
C VAL A 148 3.15 3.93 -14.09
N TYR A 149 2.86 4.55 -12.96
CA TYR A 149 3.21 5.94 -12.67
C TYR A 149 4.20 6.03 -11.52
N THR A 150 4.98 7.08 -11.49
CA THR A 150 5.96 7.39 -10.44
C THR A 150 5.82 8.84 -9.97
N HIS A 151 6.62 9.19 -8.93
CA HIS A 151 6.64 10.56 -8.37
C HIS A 151 5.26 11.02 -7.87
N GLY A 152 4.56 10.15 -7.12
CA GLY A 152 3.22 10.47 -6.62
C GLY A 152 2.21 10.62 -7.75
N GLY A 153 2.25 9.74 -8.74
CA GLY A 153 1.30 9.71 -9.85
C GLY A 153 1.51 10.74 -10.95
N ARG A 154 2.61 11.50 -10.91
CA ARG A 154 2.85 12.62 -11.85
C ARG A 154 3.51 12.24 -13.16
N LYS A 155 4.21 11.08 -13.21
CA LYS A 155 4.99 10.67 -14.37
C LYS A 155 4.59 9.27 -14.83
N ASN A 156 3.97 9.17 -16.03
CA ASN A 156 3.82 7.91 -16.74
C ASN A 156 5.21 7.42 -17.19
N VAL A 157 5.55 6.17 -16.89
CA VAL A 157 6.85 5.58 -17.25
C VAL A 157 6.76 4.61 -18.42
N GLY A 158 5.58 4.43 -19.01
CA GLY A 158 5.35 3.59 -20.18
C GLY A 158 5.45 2.07 -19.92
N LEU A 159 5.54 1.65 -18.65
CA LEU A 159 5.53 0.24 -18.27
C LEU A 159 4.09 -0.24 -18.10
N ASP A 160 3.79 -1.44 -18.62
CA ASP A 160 2.53 -2.12 -18.32
C ASP A 160 2.50 -2.58 -16.87
N ALA A 161 1.43 -2.25 -16.13
CA ALA A 161 1.34 -2.50 -14.69
C ALA A 161 1.32 -4.01 -14.35
N VAL A 162 0.68 -4.83 -15.18
CA VAL A 162 0.61 -6.29 -14.97
C VAL A 162 1.96 -6.94 -15.24
N ALA A 163 2.61 -6.56 -16.35
CA ALA A 163 3.95 -7.05 -16.67
C ALA A 163 4.98 -6.59 -15.61
N TRP A 164 4.85 -5.37 -15.11
CA TRP A 164 5.70 -4.83 -14.06
C TRP A 164 5.52 -5.57 -12.73
N ALA A 165 4.30 -5.85 -12.32
CA ALA A 165 4.01 -6.64 -11.11
C ALA A 165 4.67 -8.03 -11.18
N ARG A 166 4.55 -8.73 -12.34
CA ARG A 166 5.21 -10.01 -12.57
C ARG A 166 6.73 -9.90 -12.45
N GLN A 167 7.32 -8.91 -13.11
CA GLN A 167 8.76 -8.68 -13.02
C GLN A 167 9.23 -8.42 -11.59
N MET A 168 8.47 -7.68 -10.79
CA MET A 168 8.84 -7.40 -9.40
C MET A 168 8.72 -8.64 -8.51
N ALA A 169 7.71 -9.49 -8.72
CA ALA A 169 7.62 -10.79 -8.04
C ALA A 169 8.82 -11.69 -8.39
N GLU A 170 9.20 -11.77 -9.67
CA GLU A 170 10.39 -12.50 -10.13
C GLU A 170 11.71 -11.92 -9.57
N HIS A 171 11.73 -10.63 -9.25
CA HIS A 171 12.88 -9.98 -8.58
C HIS A 171 12.91 -10.21 -7.07
N GLY A 172 11.90 -10.87 -6.51
CA GLY A 172 11.84 -11.24 -5.10
C GLY A 172 11.04 -10.28 -4.22
N ALA A 173 10.12 -9.49 -4.80
CA ALA A 173 9.11 -8.83 -4.01
C ALA A 173 8.26 -9.89 -3.29
N GLY A 174 8.03 -9.74 -1.99
CA GLY A 174 7.18 -10.63 -1.22
C GLY A 174 5.70 -10.27 -1.26
N GLU A 175 5.39 -9.01 -1.62
CA GLU A 175 4.01 -8.52 -1.78
C GLU A 175 3.96 -7.39 -2.82
N ILE A 176 2.81 -7.24 -3.48
CA ILE A 176 2.51 -6.11 -4.36
C ILE A 176 1.44 -5.24 -3.71
N LEU A 177 1.76 -3.97 -3.44
CA LEU A 177 0.78 -2.95 -3.04
C LEU A 177 0.31 -2.21 -4.29
N LEU A 178 -0.90 -2.51 -4.74
CA LEU A 178 -1.45 -2.03 -6.00
C LEU A 178 -2.46 -0.91 -5.77
N THR A 179 -2.11 0.31 -6.18
CA THR A 179 -2.99 1.48 -6.08
C THR A 179 -3.54 1.84 -7.46
N SER A 180 -4.87 1.83 -7.60
CA SER A 180 -5.53 2.42 -8.77
C SER A 180 -5.63 3.93 -8.60
N MET A 181 -4.91 4.67 -9.45
CA MET A 181 -4.99 6.13 -9.48
C MET A 181 -6.34 6.65 -10.00
N ASP A 182 -7.04 5.84 -10.81
CA ASP A 182 -8.37 6.19 -11.30
C ASP A 182 -9.43 6.11 -10.21
N ARG A 183 -9.14 5.36 -9.14
CA ARG A 183 -10.06 5.13 -8.02
C ARG A 183 -9.66 5.87 -6.75
N ASP A 184 -8.38 6.18 -6.56
CA ASP A 184 -7.90 6.78 -5.31
C ASP A 184 -8.61 8.10 -5.00
N GLY A 185 -9.12 8.23 -3.77
CA GLY A 185 -9.92 9.36 -3.30
C GLY A 185 -11.35 9.44 -3.80
N THR A 186 -11.80 8.58 -4.73
CA THR A 186 -13.15 8.67 -5.34
C THR A 186 -14.28 8.08 -4.50
N LYS A 187 -13.98 7.20 -3.55
CA LYS A 187 -14.95 6.46 -2.72
C LYS A 187 -15.92 5.55 -3.48
N ILE A 188 -15.65 5.18 -4.74
CA ILE A 188 -16.54 4.36 -5.60
C ILE A 188 -16.11 2.89 -5.71
N GLY A 189 -15.19 2.44 -4.88
CA GLY A 189 -14.66 1.08 -4.84
C GLY A 189 -13.34 0.91 -5.58
N PHE A 190 -12.69 -0.24 -5.35
CA PHE A 190 -11.45 -0.60 -6.01
C PHE A 190 -11.59 -0.73 -7.54
N ASP A 191 -10.49 -0.61 -8.28
CA ASP A 191 -10.44 -1.06 -9.68
C ASP A 191 -10.33 -2.60 -9.68
N LEU A 192 -11.50 -3.25 -9.74
CA LEU A 192 -11.59 -4.71 -9.63
C LEU A 192 -10.95 -5.42 -10.83
N GLU A 193 -11.01 -4.82 -12.03
CA GLU A 193 -10.38 -5.37 -13.24
C GLU A 193 -8.85 -5.32 -13.12
N LEU A 194 -8.30 -4.18 -12.71
CA LEU A 194 -6.86 -4.03 -12.46
C LEU A 194 -6.40 -5.02 -11.39
N THR A 195 -7.11 -5.06 -10.25
CA THR A 195 -6.76 -5.91 -9.12
C THR A 195 -6.76 -7.38 -9.54
N ARG A 196 -7.78 -7.83 -10.26
CA ARG A 196 -7.88 -9.20 -10.80
C ARG A 196 -6.74 -9.51 -11.76
N ALA A 197 -6.48 -8.62 -12.73
CA ALA A 197 -5.43 -8.81 -13.72
C ALA A 197 -4.04 -8.99 -13.10
N VAL A 198 -3.75 -8.24 -12.03
CA VAL A 198 -2.47 -8.38 -11.30
C VAL A 198 -2.49 -9.62 -10.41
N SER A 199 -3.58 -9.90 -9.66
CA SER A 199 -3.67 -11.08 -8.79
C SER A 199 -3.54 -12.40 -9.56
N ASP A 200 -4.08 -12.46 -10.77
CA ASP A 200 -3.95 -13.66 -11.63
C ASP A 200 -2.56 -13.77 -12.30
N ALA A 201 -1.77 -12.71 -12.28
CA ALA A 201 -0.47 -12.65 -12.95
C ALA A 201 0.74 -12.93 -12.04
N VAL A 202 0.55 -12.93 -10.70
CA VAL A 202 1.63 -13.10 -9.73
C VAL A 202 1.28 -14.16 -8.69
N ASP A 203 2.31 -14.83 -8.14
CA ASP A 203 2.16 -15.84 -7.08
C ASP A 203 2.38 -15.25 -5.67
N VAL A 204 2.64 -13.95 -5.57
CA VAL A 204 2.80 -13.23 -4.30
C VAL A 204 1.51 -12.51 -3.92
N PRO A 205 1.25 -12.29 -2.62
CA PRO A 205 0.07 -11.56 -2.17
C PRO A 205 -0.08 -10.19 -2.82
N VAL A 206 -1.32 -9.85 -3.20
CA VAL A 206 -1.68 -8.54 -3.73
C VAL A 206 -2.54 -7.79 -2.72
N ILE A 207 -2.12 -6.57 -2.40
CA ILE A 207 -2.84 -5.62 -1.53
C ILE A 207 -3.56 -4.62 -2.43
N ALA A 208 -4.89 -4.64 -2.44
CA ALA A 208 -5.68 -3.67 -3.20
C ALA A 208 -5.75 -2.33 -2.47
N SER A 209 -5.51 -1.24 -3.21
CA SER A 209 -5.51 0.14 -2.70
C SER A 209 -6.20 1.11 -3.65
N GLY A 210 -6.83 2.15 -3.09
CA GLY A 210 -7.49 3.23 -3.82
C GLY A 210 -8.97 3.00 -4.09
N GLY A 211 -9.82 3.93 -3.62
CA GLY A 211 -11.25 3.98 -3.94
C GLY A 211 -12.22 3.51 -2.87
N VAL A 212 -11.76 3.05 -1.72
CA VAL A 212 -12.67 2.56 -0.66
C VAL A 212 -13.52 3.69 -0.10
N GLY A 213 -14.85 3.51 -0.13
CA GLY A 213 -15.82 4.45 0.42
C GLY A 213 -16.95 3.78 1.20
N ALA A 214 -17.05 2.43 1.13
CA ALA A 214 -18.01 1.62 1.86
C ALA A 214 -17.38 0.28 2.25
N LEU A 215 -17.94 -0.40 3.25
CA LEU A 215 -17.40 -1.69 3.71
C LEU A 215 -17.55 -2.79 2.66
N GLU A 216 -18.58 -2.75 1.84
CA GLU A 216 -18.84 -3.69 0.74
C GLU A 216 -17.69 -3.70 -0.27
N HIS A 217 -17.05 -2.56 -0.52
CA HIS A 217 -15.90 -2.46 -1.42
C HIS A 217 -14.73 -3.35 -0.97
N LEU A 218 -14.56 -3.55 0.35
CA LEU A 218 -13.53 -4.45 0.88
C LEU A 218 -13.80 -5.91 0.48
N SER A 219 -15.06 -6.35 0.60
CA SER A 219 -15.50 -7.68 0.16
C SER A 219 -15.33 -7.87 -1.35
N GLU A 220 -15.71 -6.87 -2.15
CA GLU A 220 -15.56 -6.89 -3.62
C GLU A 220 -14.08 -6.99 -4.04
N GLY A 221 -13.19 -6.21 -3.42
CA GLY A 221 -11.74 -6.25 -3.67
C GLY A 221 -11.15 -7.65 -3.47
N ILE A 222 -11.62 -8.38 -2.47
CA ILE A 222 -11.17 -9.75 -2.18
C ILE A 222 -11.84 -10.75 -3.12
N ARG A 223 -13.19 -10.76 -3.21
CA ARG A 223 -13.94 -11.81 -3.92
C ARG A 223 -13.85 -11.66 -5.43
N ILE A 224 -13.99 -10.44 -5.93
CA ILE A 224 -13.99 -10.14 -7.36
C ILE A 224 -12.56 -9.79 -7.82
N GLY A 225 -11.89 -8.87 -7.11
CA GLY A 225 -10.53 -8.45 -7.42
C GLY A 225 -9.48 -9.53 -7.15
N GLY A 226 -9.74 -10.51 -6.28
CA GLY A 226 -8.78 -11.56 -5.95
C GLY A 226 -7.68 -11.13 -4.99
N ALA A 227 -7.82 -9.97 -4.36
CA ALA A 227 -6.83 -9.46 -3.42
C ALA A 227 -6.63 -10.36 -2.19
N ASP A 228 -5.42 -10.38 -1.64
CA ASP A 228 -5.08 -11.07 -0.39
C ASP A 228 -5.17 -10.16 0.82
N ALA A 229 -5.12 -8.86 0.56
CA ALA A 229 -5.34 -7.82 1.56
C ALA A 229 -6.00 -6.60 0.92
N VAL A 230 -6.65 -5.80 1.75
CA VAL A 230 -7.28 -4.55 1.37
C VAL A 230 -6.74 -3.42 2.22
N LEU A 231 -6.29 -2.35 1.57
CA LEU A 231 -5.76 -1.18 2.21
C LEU A 231 -6.75 -0.03 2.11
N ALA A 232 -7.03 0.61 3.22
CA ALA A 232 -7.94 1.76 3.29
C ALA A 232 -7.44 2.81 4.29
N ALA A 233 -7.75 4.06 4.01
CA ALA A 233 -7.36 5.21 4.84
C ALA A 233 -8.58 5.99 5.33
N SER A 234 -9.24 6.75 4.45
CA SER A 234 -10.24 7.76 4.83
C SER A 234 -11.42 7.21 5.64
N ILE A 235 -11.95 6.04 5.28
CA ILE A 235 -13.09 5.43 5.99
C ILE A 235 -12.78 5.10 7.45
N PHE A 236 -11.50 4.82 7.76
CA PHE A 236 -11.04 4.55 9.11
C PHE A 236 -10.58 5.81 9.84
N HIS A 237 -9.85 6.72 9.16
CA HIS A 237 -9.34 7.95 9.78
C HIS A 237 -10.45 8.88 10.28
N TYR A 238 -11.53 9.03 9.50
CA TYR A 238 -12.66 9.88 9.87
C TYR A 238 -13.68 9.17 10.74
N GLY A 239 -13.43 7.92 11.14
CA GLY A 239 -14.34 7.15 12.00
C GLY A 239 -15.67 6.82 11.33
N GLU A 240 -15.74 6.85 9.98
CA GLU A 240 -16.93 6.41 9.26
C GLU A 240 -17.23 4.94 9.58
N PHE A 241 -16.16 4.13 9.67
CA PHE A 241 -16.19 2.72 10.08
C PHE A 241 -15.00 2.36 10.97
N THR A 242 -15.15 1.28 11.73
CA THR A 242 -14.05 0.65 12.49
C THR A 242 -13.50 -0.57 11.74
N VAL A 243 -12.26 -0.97 12.06
CA VAL A 243 -11.67 -2.22 11.53
C VAL A 243 -12.51 -3.43 11.95
N GLY A 244 -13.02 -3.44 13.18
CA GLY A 244 -13.91 -4.51 13.65
C GLY A 244 -15.19 -4.65 12.84
N GLN A 245 -15.83 -3.53 12.45
CA GLN A 245 -17.01 -3.56 11.55
C GLN A 245 -16.66 -4.12 10.17
N ALA A 246 -15.49 -3.73 9.62
CA ALA A 246 -15.01 -4.26 8.37
C ALA A 246 -14.77 -5.78 8.43
N LYS A 247 -14.13 -6.28 9.47
CA LYS A 247 -13.92 -7.72 9.69
C LYS A 247 -15.25 -8.48 9.87
N ALA A 248 -16.19 -7.92 10.61
CA ALA A 248 -17.52 -8.52 10.79
C ALA A 248 -18.26 -8.67 9.45
N LEU A 249 -18.18 -7.66 8.57
CA LEU A 249 -18.77 -7.74 7.23
C LEU A 249 -18.08 -8.82 6.39
N LEU A 250 -16.75 -8.86 6.35
CA LEU A 250 -16.00 -9.86 5.59
C LEU A 250 -16.32 -11.29 6.08
N ALA A 251 -16.38 -11.49 7.40
CA ALA A 251 -16.76 -12.79 7.98
C ALA A 251 -18.19 -13.20 7.60
N ARG A 252 -19.16 -12.27 7.64
CA ARG A 252 -20.54 -12.48 7.18
C ARG A 252 -20.58 -12.90 5.71
N ASP A 253 -19.73 -12.32 4.88
CA ASP A 253 -19.65 -12.64 3.45
C ASP A 253 -18.86 -13.95 3.17
N GLY A 254 -18.47 -14.69 4.21
CA GLY A 254 -17.75 -15.96 4.11
C GLY A 254 -16.26 -15.82 3.80
N ILE A 255 -15.69 -14.62 3.97
CA ILE A 255 -14.26 -14.36 3.77
C ILE A 255 -13.53 -14.65 5.10
N PRO A 256 -12.50 -15.52 5.09
CA PRO A 256 -11.75 -15.82 6.30
C PRO A 256 -10.96 -14.59 6.75
N VAL A 257 -11.18 -14.15 7.99
CA VAL A 257 -10.48 -13.04 8.65
C VAL A 257 -10.07 -13.46 10.08
N ARG A 258 -9.10 -12.78 10.65
CA ARG A 258 -8.77 -12.88 12.07
C ARG A 258 -9.68 -11.93 12.85
N LEU A 259 -10.48 -12.45 13.77
CA LEU A 259 -11.37 -11.67 14.66
C LEU A 259 -10.65 -11.35 15.96
#